data_fcdae93a634f0f6bf27e14138001ca0e
#
_entry.id   fcdae93a634f0f6bf27e14138001ca0e
#
_cell.length_a   1.000
_cell.length_b   1.000
_cell.length_c   1.000
_cell.angle_alpha   90.00
_cell.angle_beta   90.00
_cell.angle_gamma   90.00
#
_symmetry.space_group_name_H-M   'P 1'
#
loop_
_entity.id
_entity.type
_entity.pdbx_description
1 polymer ?
#
loop_
_entity_poly.entity_id
_entity_poly.type
_entity_poly.pdbx_seq_one_letter_code
_entity_poly.pdbx_strand_id
1 'polypeptide(L)'
;MADDLHRRRLSVPRLPAVALLGAGLLIGVVAGGPGTPTSRSSPSALESAASVAAPPDAISSAWYCAGASDVRSGVASGRLLLVNSGRRALRARVRVVSGGRAARVVGVTVGPRGSATVPETVPGGAAWVGAVVTFDGGAASVEQETSGPLGATAEPCVTAVSSSWYFATGQTLVNATSTLLLLDPGAAPAIVDLSFTTELGREVPGAFQGLVVPAGGMLAVPLRGRLRRRSSIATTVTTTSGAVVAWKTDVVSKPAKGAVILGTKAALAPLADPASPFVGVTEVPGVPAPSTRWWWPDGATARGTAEQYEVYNPGSRTARVALSVALDEGSAEPFVLTVGPGQVATLPTSTAARIPTGVPYAAFLHSLDGVPVVAERTVVASYPSTERGNAETFGATVPARRWLLGCLTVGGDHLATIAVAGTSGRPTVVDVEQLAGGRLVPVPGLGSLDLAGSAPLVVDLSRLAERVHGPLVLVATHPVVVARQLLAPGGSGGLTESLGVPLPA
;
A
#
# COMPACT_ATOMS: atom_id res chain seq x y z
N MET A 1 18.54 -86.09 46.30
CA MET A 1 17.96 -86.64 45.05
C MET A 1 17.25 -85.48 44.38
N ALA A 2 17.80 -85.06 43.30
CA ALA A 2 17.24 -84.32 42.21
C ALA A 2 16.85 -82.83 42.44
N ASP A 3 17.01 -81.96 41.65
CA ASP A 3 17.56 -81.90 40.32
C ASP A 3 17.80 -80.40 39.99
N ASP A 4 18.90 -80.11 39.39
CA ASP A 4 19.42 -78.79 39.05
C ASP A 4 18.85 -78.42 37.71
N LEU A 5 18.04 -77.35 37.58
CA LEU A 5 17.64 -76.78 36.31
C LEU A 5 18.24 -75.40 36.15
N HIS A 6 19.40 -75.42 35.45
CA HIS A 6 20.09 -74.25 34.93
C HIS A 6 19.22 -73.43 33.98
N ARG A 7 18.79 -72.25 34.35
CA ARG A 7 18.30 -71.23 33.45
C ARG A 7 19.47 -70.52 32.79
N ARG A 8 19.78 -70.83 31.57
CA ARG A 8 20.66 -70.04 30.69
C ARG A 8 19.94 -68.73 30.34
N ARG A 9 20.46 -67.62 30.87
CA ARG A 9 20.10 -66.29 30.33
C ARG A 9 20.88 -66.06 29.05
N LEU A 10 20.18 -65.94 27.90
CA LEU A 10 20.72 -65.43 26.66
C LEU A 10 20.99 -63.92 26.81
N SER A 11 22.24 -63.54 26.88
CA SER A 11 22.70 -62.16 26.80
C SER A 11 22.71 -61.74 25.35
N VAL A 12 21.75 -60.94 24.93
CA VAL A 12 21.74 -60.32 23.60
C VAL A 12 22.77 -59.19 23.65
N PRO A 13 23.77 -59.18 22.73
CA PRO A 13 24.77 -58.12 22.70
C PRO A 13 24.10 -56.79 22.23
N ARG A 14 24.20 -55.77 23.08
CA ARG A 14 23.68 -54.43 22.81
C ARG A 14 24.52 -53.59 21.82
N LEU A 15 25.64 -54.12 21.33
CA LEU A 15 26.58 -53.46 20.46
C LEU A 15 26.04 -53.07 19.04
N PRO A 16 25.19 -53.83 18.37
CA PRO A 16 24.72 -53.44 17.03
C PRO A 16 23.74 -52.27 17.03
N ALA A 17 22.95 -52.11 18.14
CA ALA A 17 22.00 -51.01 18.21
C ALA A 17 22.68 -49.62 18.40
N VAL A 18 23.77 -49.59 19.16
CA VAL A 18 24.56 -48.35 19.39
C VAL A 18 25.34 -47.98 18.09
N ALA A 19 25.84 -48.95 17.38
CA ALA A 19 26.54 -48.73 16.09
C ALA A 19 25.58 -48.17 15.00
N LEU A 20 24.33 -48.65 14.94
CA LEU A 20 23.33 -48.13 13.99
C LEU A 20 22.89 -46.73 14.38
N LEU A 21 22.73 -46.39 15.65
CA LEU A 21 22.43 -45.03 16.08
C LEU A 21 23.59 -44.06 15.82
N GLY A 22 24.83 -44.48 16.03
CA GLY A 22 26.03 -43.70 15.70
C GLY A 22 26.19 -43.44 14.22
N ALA A 23 25.94 -44.45 13.37
CA ALA A 23 25.99 -44.33 11.91
C ALA A 23 24.86 -43.43 11.37
N GLY A 24 23.64 -43.52 11.95
CA GLY A 24 22.52 -42.63 11.60
C GLY A 24 22.79 -41.16 11.95
N LEU A 25 23.45 -40.89 13.09
CA LEU A 25 23.84 -39.53 13.50
C LEU A 25 24.98 -38.98 12.61
N LEU A 26 25.95 -39.80 12.23
CA LEU A 26 27.04 -39.41 11.34
C LEU A 26 26.53 -39.11 9.91
N ILE A 27 25.61 -39.92 9.38
CA ILE A 27 24.98 -39.66 8.08
C ILE A 27 24.12 -38.40 8.14
N GLY A 28 23.42 -38.13 9.23
CA GLY A 28 22.66 -36.87 9.44
C GLY A 28 23.55 -35.64 9.49
N VAL A 29 24.75 -35.73 10.09
CA VAL A 29 25.72 -34.63 10.16
C VAL A 29 26.44 -34.40 8.83
N VAL A 30 26.70 -35.46 8.05
CA VAL A 30 27.35 -35.34 6.73
C VAL A 30 26.37 -34.91 5.65
N ALA A 31 25.07 -35.27 5.78
CA ALA A 31 24.02 -34.78 4.89
C ALA A 31 23.55 -33.34 5.21
N GLY A 32 23.79 -32.87 6.45
CA GLY A 32 23.64 -31.50 6.89
C GLY A 32 24.92 -30.70 6.71
N GLY A 33 25.55 -30.72 5.53
CA GLY A 33 26.60 -29.76 5.17
C GLY A 33 26.11 -28.34 5.36
N PRO A 34 26.99 -27.34 5.60
CA PRO A 34 26.58 -25.95 5.70
C PRO A 34 25.79 -25.66 4.43
N GLY A 35 24.46 -25.49 4.59
CA GLY A 35 23.59 -25.16 3.51
C GLY A 35 24.21 -23.97 2.83
N THR A 36 24.55 -24.12 1.55
CA THR A 36 24.86 -22.96 0.70
C THR A 36 23.83 -21.91 1.06
N PRO A 37 24.23 -20.68 1.40
CA PRO A 37 23.26 -19.62 1.66
C PRO A 37 22.35 -19.62 0.43
N THR A 38 21.13 -20.08 0.59
CA THR A 38 20.11 -19.95 -0.43
C THR A 38 20.12 -18.46 -0.74
N SER A 39 20.64 -18.12 -1.90
CA SER A 39 20.55 -16.76 -2.42
C SER A 39 19.05 -16.43 -2.29
N ARG A 40 18.71 -15.52 -1.39
CA ARG A 40 17.35 -15.01 -1.30
C ARG A 40 17.05 -14.46 -2.69
N SER A 41 16.29 -15.22 -3.47
CA SER A 41 15.76 -14.72 -4.72
C SER A 41 15.09 -13.38 -4.42
N SER A 42 15.35 -12.36 -5.23
CA SER A 42 14.62 -11.10 -5.12
C SER A 42 13.13 -11.43 -5.12
N PRO A 43 12.34 -10.82 -4.22
CA PRO A 43 10.91 -11.08 -4.17
C PRO A 43 10.31 -10.87 -5.56
N SER A 44 9.35 -11.71 -5.94
CA SER A 44 8.63 -11.53 -7.19
C SER A 44 7.83 -10.22 -7.13
N ALA A 45 7.49 -9.65 -8.28
CA ALA A 45 6.66 -8.44 -8.33
C ALA A 45 5.33 -8.64 -7.59
N LEU A 46 4.79 -9.87 -7.63
CA LEU A 46 3.55 -10.22 -6.92
C LEU A 46 3.73 -10.22 -5.40
N GLU A 47 4.90 -10.64 -4.89
CA GLU A 47 5.21 -10.58 -3.45
C GLU A 47 5.36 -9.15 -2.94
N SER A 48 5.69 -8.20 -3.83
CA SER A 48 5.77 -6.78 -3.48
C SER A 48 4.42 -6.05 -3.58
N ALA A 49 3.41 -6.65 -4.22
CA ALA A 49 2.09 -6.05 -4.33
C ALA A 49 1.30 -6.21 -3.02
N ALA A 50 0.80 -5.10 -2.48
CA ALA A 50 -0.01 -5.12 -1.26
C ALA A 50 -1.46 -5.57 -1.53
N SER A 51 -2.01 -5.23 -2.70
CA SER A 51 -3.42 -5.44 -3.07
C SER A 51 -3.54 -6.13 -4.42
N VAL A 52 -4.01 -7.36 -4.43
CA VAL A 52 -4.28 -8.15 -5.65
C VAL A 52 -5.56 -8.96 -5.43
N ALA A 53 -6.51 -8.87 -6.36
CA ALA A 53 -7.73 -9.67 -6.26
C ALA A 53 -7.43 -11.17 -6.47
N ALA A 54 -8.08 -12.00 -5.67
CA ALA A 54 -8.00 -13.45 -5.84
C ALA A 54 -8.67 -13.89 -7.15
N PRO A 55 -8.21 -14.98 -7.80
CA PRO A 55 -8.85 -15.53 -9.00
C PRO A 55 -10.34 -15.84 -8.80
N PRO A 56 -11.16 -15.78 -9.86
CA PRO A 56 -12.59 -16.02 -9.75
C PRO A 56 -12.98 -17.41 -9.22
N ASP A 57 -12.13 -18.38 -9.36
CA ASP A 57 -12.27 -19.76 -8.89
C ASP A 57 -11.72 -20.00 -7.48
N ALA A 58 -11.13 -18.98 -6.85
CA ALA A 58 -10.69 -19.09 -5.48
C ALA A 58 -11.87 -19.43 -4.54
N ILE A 59 -11.63 -20.32 -3.59
CA ILE A 59 -12.65 -20.74 -2.61
C ILE A 59 -12.92 -19.69 -1.54
N SER A 60 -11.97 -18.76 -1.33
CA SER A 60 -12.09 -17.64 -0.41
C SER A 60 -11.09 -16.55 -0.74
N SER A 61 -11.33 -15.34 -0.25
CA SER A 61 -10.39 -14.23 -0.28
C SER A 61 -10.52 -13.39 0.99
N ALA A 62 -9.44 -12.71 1.37
CA ALA A 62 -9.40 -11.85 2.53
C ALA A 62 -8.78 -10.49 2.20
N TRP A 63 -9.31 -9.43 2.84
CA TRP A 63 -8.90 -8.06 2.69
C TRP A 63 -8.75 -7.41 4.06
N TYR A 64 -7.77 -6.53 4.19
CA TYR A 64 -7.41 -5.90 5.45
C TYR A 64 -7.28 -4.39 5.27
N CYS A 65 -8.00 -3.63 6.06
CA CYS A 65 -8.04 -2.18 6.00
C CYS A 65 -7.73 -1.60 7.39
N ALA A 66 -7.09 -0.44 7.45
CA ALA A 66 -6.88 0.30 8.68
C ALA A 66 -6.73 1.80 8.37
N GLY A 67 -7.14 2.69 9.29
CA GLY A 67 -7.02 4.13 9.10
C GLY A 67 -8.21 4.92 9.61
N ALA A 68 -9.40 4.34 9.57
CA ALA A 68 -10.62 5.01 9.96
C ALA A 68 -10.71 5.30 11.47
N SER A 69 -11.57 6.23 11.84
CA SER A 69 -11.93 6.60 13.20
C SER A 69 -13.43 6.44 13.40
N ASP A 70 -13.83 5.99 14.60
CA ASP A 70 -15.24 5.88 14.99
C ASP A 70 -15.56 6.73 16.22
N VAL A 71 -15.00 7.93 16.25
CA VAL A 71 -15.32 8.98 17.25
C VAL A 71 -15.23 10.35 16.60
N ARG A 72 -16.04 11.31 17.09
CA ARG A 72 -16.05 12.68 16.55
C ARG A 72 -14.70 13.41 16.63
N SER A 73 -13.87 13.07 17.59
CA SER A 73 -12.52 13.60 17.77
C SER A 73 -11.47 12.85 16.96
N GLY A 74 -11.86 11.84 16.18
CA GLY A 74 -10.97 11.08 15.33
C GLY A 74 -10.52 11.86 14.09
N VAL A 75 -9.61 11.27 13.32
CA VAL A 75 -9.06 11.89 12.11
C VAL A 75 -10.09 11.93 11.00
N ALA A 76 -10.70 10.79 10.69
CA ALA A 76 -11.70 10.66 9.64
C ALA A 76 -12.60 9.44 9.88
N SER A 77 -13.90 9.58 9.64
CA SER A 77 -14.82 8.44 9.70
C SER A 77 -14.69 7.58 8.44
N GLY A 78 -14.80 6.25 8.59
CA GLY A 78 -14.58 5.31 7.53
C GLY A 78 -15.79 4.48 7.11
N ARG A 79 -15.78 4.09 5.85
CA ARG A 79 -16.66 3.07 5.30
C ARG A 79 -15.89 2.18 4.32
N LEU A 80 -16.30 0.93 4.24
CA LEU A 80 -15.77 -0.04 3.28
C LEU A 80 -16.70 -0.14 2.08
N LEU A 81 -16.15 -0.06 0.88
CA LEU A 81 -16.83 -0.46 -0.35
C LEU A 81 -16.36 -1.85 -0.73
N LEU A 82 -17.27 -2.81 -0.66
CA LEU A 82 -17.07 -4.19 -1.08
C LEU A 82 -17.53 -4.32 -2.52
N VAL A 83 -16.68 -4.80 -3.41
CA VAL A 83 -16.99 -4.95 -4.84
C VAL A 83 -16.82 -6.40 -5.25
N ASN A 84 -17.82 -6.93 -5.94
CA ASN A 84 -17.81 -8.24 -6.56
C ASN A 84 -17.81 -8.07 -8.09
N SER A 85 -16.67 -8.31 -8.72
CA SER A 85 -16.53 -8.26 -10.18
C SER A 85 -16.95 -9.60 -10.86
N GLY A 86 -17.24 -10.63 -10.06
CA GLY A 86 -17.62 -11.97 -10.51
C GLY A 86 -19.08 -12.11 -10.93
N ARG A 87 -19.42 -13.29 -11.44
CA ARG A 87 -20.78 -13.61 -11.93
C ARG A 87 -21.68 -14.28 -10.90
N ARG A 88 -21.15 -14.65 -9.73
CA ARG A 88 -21.90 -15.24 -8.62
C ARG A 88 -21.96 -14.24 -7.45
N ALA A 89 -23.04 -14.27 -6.69
CA ALA A 89 -23.09 -13.53 -5.43
C ALA A 89 -22.04 -14.07 -4.47
N LEU A 90 -21.40 -13.17 -3.71
CA LEU A 90 -20.43 -13.49 -2.68
C LEU A 90 -20.97 -13.11 -1.31
N ARG A 91 -20.76 -13.99 -0.34
CA ARG A 91 -21.00 -13.67 1.07
C ARG A 91 -19.72 -13.12 1.67
N ALA A 92 -19.81 -11.95 2.24
CA ALA A 92 -18.74 -11.32 2.96
C ALA A 92 -19.01 -11.33 4.47
N ARG A 93 -17.97 -11.60 5.25
CA ARG A 93 -17.95 -11.37 6.70
C ARG A 93 -16.99 -10.23 6.98
N VAL A 94 -17.53 -9.12 7.44
CA VAL A 94 -16.77 -7.93 7.81
C VAL A 94 -16.61 -7.91 9.32
N ARG A 95 -15.38 -7.93 9.81
CA ARG A 95 -15.04 -7.79 11.22
C ARG A 95 -14.30 -6.47 11.41
N VAL A 96 -14.98 -5.48 12.00
CA VAL A 96 -14.38 -4.19 12.37
C VAL A 96 -13.77 -4.32 13.75
N VAL A 97 -12.53 -3.91 13.91
CA VAL A 97 -11.71 -4.09 15.12
C VAL A 97 -11.06 -2.78 15.54
N SER A 98 -10.66 -2.72 16.81
CA SER A 98 -9.88 -1.60 17.36
C SER A 98 -8.89 -2.11 18.41
N GLY A 99 -8.08 -1.22 18.99
CA GLY A 99 -7.20 -1.55 20.11
C GLY A 99 -7.96 -1.81 21.41
N GLY A 100 -8.20 -3.09 21.74
CA GLY A 100 -8.73 -3.50 23.05
C GLY A 100 -10.23 -3.32 23.26
N ARG A 101 -11.03 -3.12 22.21
CA ARG A 101 -12.49 -3.07 22.29
C ARG A 101 -13.15 -4.24 21.58
N ALA A 102 -14.42 -4.50 21.91
CA ALA A 102 -15.20 -5.54 21.25
C ALA A 102 -15.30 -5.27 19.74
N ALA A 103 -15.02 -6.29 18.94
CA ALA A 103 -15.17 -6.22 17.50
C ALA A 103 -16.66 -6.22 17.11
N ARG A 104 -16.99 -5.53 16.03
CA ARG A 104 -18.29 -5.64 15.36
C ARG A 104 -18.16 -6.60 14.18
N VAL A 105 -19.08 -7.53 14.06
CA VAL A 105 -19.14 -8.47 12.93
C VAL A 105 -20.43 -8.26 12.15
N VAL A 106 -20.29 -8.07 10.84
CA VAL A 106 -21.42 -7.85 9.91
C VAL A 106 -21.32 -8.87 8.77
N GLY A 107 -22.40 -9.56 8.48
CA GLY A 107 -22.55 -10.39 7.28
C GLY A 107 -23.17 -9.56 6.16
N VAL A 108 -22.59 -9.61 4.96
CA VAL A 108 -23.06 -8.87 3.79
C VAL A 108 -23.07 -9.81 2.58
N THR A 109 -24.13 -9.76 1.77
CA THR A 109 -24.13 -10.43 0.46
C THR A 109 -23.91 -9.39 -0.61
N VAL A 110 -22.83 -9.54 -1.39
CA VAL A 110 -22.55 -8.70 -2.55
C VAL A 110 -23.01 -9.41 -3.80
N GLY A 111 -24.01 -8.84 -4.47
CA GLY A 111 -24.59 -9.42 -5.68
C GLY A 111 -23.56 -9.59 -6.81
N PRO A 112 -23.85 -10.39 -7.84
CA PRO A 112 -22.99 -10.53 -9.00
C PRO A 112 -22.72 -9.17 -9.65
N ARG A 113 -21.47 -8.87 -9.96
CA ARG A 113 -21.05 -7.59 -10.59
C ARG A 113 -21.70 -6.38 -9.93
N GLY A 114 -21.64 -6.37 -8.61
CA GLY A 114 -22.24 -5.36 -7.76
C GLY A 114 -21.32 -4.95 -6.63
N SER A 115 -21.82 -4.02 -5.82
CA SER A 115 -21.10 -3.50 -4.66
C SER A 115 -22.01 -3.37 -3.44
N ALA A 116 -21.43 -3.29 -2.26
CA ALA A 116 -22.11 -3.01 -1.00
C ALA A 116 -21.20 -2.16 -0.11
N THR A 117 -21.80 -1.32 0.73
CA THR A 117 -21.06 -0.45 1.64
C THR A 117 -21.29 -0.86 3.08
N VAL A 118 -20.22 -0.83 3.89
CA VAL A 118 -20.27 -1.17 5.33
C VAL A 118 -19.55 -0.06 6.12
N PRO A 119 -20.21 0.59 7.08
CA PRO A 119 -19.55 1.59 7.94
C PRO A 119 -18.59 0.91 8.92
N GLU A 120 -17.44 1.54 9.13
CA GLU A 120 -16.40 1.07 10.05
C GLU A 120 -16.63 1.59 11.46
N THR A 121 -17.58 0.98 12.16
CA THR A 121 -17.96 1.37 13.51
C THR A 121 -17.80 0.20 14.48
N VAL A 122 -17.43 0.51 15.73
CA VAL A 122 -17.34 -0.44 16.84
C VAL A 122 -18.19 0.00 18.03
N PRO A 123 -18.67 -0.93 18.88
CA PRO A 123 -19.41 -0.55 20.09
C PRO A 123 -18.61 0.42 20.98
N GLY A 124 -19.20 1.55 21.30
CA GLY A 124 -18.57 2.60 22.12
C GLY A 124 -17.53 3.46 21.41
N GLY A 125 -17.39 3.33 20.10
CA GLY A 125 -16.46 4.10 19.28
C GLY A 125 -14.96 3.86 19.59
N ALA A 126 -14.08 4.21 18.68
CA ALA A 126 -12.63 4.17 18.89
C ALA A 126 -11.92 5.23 18.05
N ALA A 127 -10.77 5.73 18.54
CA ALA A 127 -9.96 6.71 17.82
C ALA A 127 -9.41 6.14 16.51
N TRP A 128 -9.15 4.83 16.48
CA TRP A 128 -8.70 4.09 15.32
C TRP A 128 -9.45 2.77 15.21
N VAL A 129 -9.90 2.46 14.02
CA VAL A 129 -10.53 1.19 13.66
C VAL A 129 -9.89 0.64 12.40
N GLY A 130 -9.93 -0.67 12.27
CA GLY A 130 -9.56 -1.39 11.07
C GLY A 130 -10.56 -2.49 10.80
N ALA A 131 -10.46 -3.13 9.64
CA ALA A 131 -11.37 -4.17 9.24
C ALA A 131 -10.67 -5.38 8.63
N VAL A 132 -11.22 -6.55 8.90
CA VAL A 132 -10.91 -7.80 8.21
C VAL A 132 -12.15 -8.24 7.46
N VAL A 133 -12.06 -8.31 6.15
CA VAL A 133 -13.16 -8.72 5.27
C VAL A 133 -12.80 -10.06 4.63
N THR A 134 -13.64 -11.06 4.82
CA THR A 134 -13.48 -12.38 4.20
C THR A 134 -14.65 -12.68 3.29
N PHE A 135 -14.38 -13.15 2.07
CA PHE A 135 -15.38 -13.59 1.11
C PHE A 135 -15.33 -15.11 0.94
N ASP A 136 -16.47 -15.71 0.58
CA ASP A 136 -16.61 -17.12 0.18
C ASP A 136 -16.31 -17.33 -1.31
N GLY A 137 -15.33 -16.59 -1.84
CA GLY A 137 -14.90 -16.67 -3.24
C GLY A 137 -13.86 -15.63 -3.60
N GLY A 138 -13.42 -15.68 -4.86
CA GLY A 138 -12.51 -14.69 -5.45
C GLY A 138 -13.27 -13.63 -6.26
N ALA A 139 -12.53 -12.91 -7.12
CA ALA A 139 -13.03 -11.79 -7.94
C ALA A 139 -13.69 -10.66 -7.12
N ALA A 140 -13.27 -10.49 -5.87
CA ALA A 140 -13.72 -9.43 -4.98
C ALA A 140 -12.59 -8.42 -4.75
N SER A 141 -12.96 -7.19 -4.42
CA SER A 141 -12.09 -6.19 -3.83
C SER A 141 -12.76 -5.45 -2.71
N VAL A 142 -11.97 -4.85 -1.85
CA VAL A 142 -12.43 -3.95 -0.79
C VAL A 142 -11.61 -2.68 -0.87
N GLU A 143 -12.29 -1.55 -0.79
CA GLU A 143 -11.68 -0.24 -0.66
C GLU A 143 -12.17 0.43 0.61
N GLN A 144 -11.27 1.11 1.30
CA GLN A 144 -11.60 1.96 2.44
C GLN A 144 -11.72 3.40 1.96
N GLU A 145 -12.83 4.02 2.29
CA GLU A 145 -13.04 5.45 2.10
C GLU A 145 -13.15 6.10 3.47
N THR A 146 -12.36 7.14 3.70
CA THR A 146 -12.45 7.93 4.93
C THR A 146 -12.73 9.39 4.61
N SER A 147 -13.44 10.08 5.50
CA SER A 147 -13.79 11.49 5.36
C SER A 147 -13.82 12.16 6.71
N GLY A 148 -13.23 13.34 6.79
CA GLY A 148 -13.12 14.13 8.01
C GLY A 148 -12.82 15.62 7.75
N PRO A 149 -12.66 16.40 8.81
CA PRO A 149 -12.44 17.84 8.68
C PRO A 149 -11.14 18.24 7.99
N LEU A 150 -10.17 17.32 7.92
CA LEU A 150 -8.84 17.55 7.33
C LEU A 150 -8.73 17.03 5.90
N GLY A 151 -9.77 16.38 5.38
CA GLY A 151 -9.79 15.81 4.05
C GLY A 151 -10.50 14.47 3.99
N ALA A 152 -10.28 13.77 2.87
CA ALA A 152 -10.84 12.46 2.64
C ALA A 152 -9.85 11.60 1.85
N THR A 153 -9.91 10.28 2.02
CA THR A 153 -9.08 9.32 1.30
C THR A 153 -9.92 8.19 0.74
N ALA A 154 -9.41 7.51 -0.28
CA ALA A 154 -9.99 6.28 -0.80
C ALA A 154 -8.86 5.36 -1.26
N GLU A 155 -8.62 4.29 -0.52
CA GLU A 155 -7.52 3.38 -0.74
C GLU A 155 -7.98 1.93 -0.88
N PRO A 156 -7.45 1.15 -1.82
CA PRO A 156 -7.64 -0.30 -1.83
C PRO A 156 -7.08 -0.92 -0.55
N CYS A 157 -7.88 -1.76 0.10
CA CYS A 157 -7.40 -2.57 1.21
C CYS A 157 -6.39 -3.60 0.72
N VAL A 158 -5.52 -4.10 1.58
CA VAL A 158 -4.49 -5.06 1.21
C VAL A 158 -4.96 -6.50 1.37
N THR A 159 -4.39 -7.39 0.58
CA THR A 159 -4.59 -8.84 0.68
C THR A 159 -3.42 -9.55 1.36
N ALA A 160 -2.30 -8.87 1.50
CA ALA A 160 -1.11 -9.40 2.13
C ALA A 160 -1.18 -9.32 3.66
N VAL A 161 -0.67 -10.34 4.33
CA VAL A 161 -0.28 -10.34 5.74
C VAL A 161 1.19 -10.75 5.78
N SER A 162 2.05 -9.93 6.37
CA SER A 162 3.50 -10.12 6.23
C SER A 162 4.23 -9.94 7.56
N SER A 163 5.41 -10.54 7.64
CA SER A 163 6.37 -10.31 8.71
C SER A 163 7.20 -9.03 8.52
N SER A 164 7.08 -8.38 7.36
CA SER A 164 7.77 -7.13 7.07
C SER A 164 6.89 -6.20 6.26
N TRP A 165 6.96 -4.88 6.57
CA TRP A 165 6.31 -3.82 5.82
C TRP A 165 7.22 -2.62 5.72
N TYR A 166 7.07 -1.86 4.63
CA TYR A 166 7.93 -0.74 4.30
C TYR A 166 7.13 0.47 3.87
N PHE A 167 7.60 1.66 4.29
CA PHE A 167 7.13 2.97 3.85
C PHE A 167 8.35 3.82 3.51
N ALA A 168 8.30 4.58 2.44
CA ALA A 168 9.39 5.46 2.04
C ALA A 168 9.18 6.91 2.50
N THR A 169 7.94 7.28 2.86
CA THR A 169 7.53 8.63 3.27
C THR A 169 7.05 8.67 4.71
N GLY A 170 6.95 9.86 5.27
CA GLY A 170 6.44 10.20 6.59
C GLY A 170 7.12 11.43 7.16
N GLN A 171 6.47 12.12 8.09
CA GLN A 171 7.01 13.31 8.72
C GLN A 171 6.42 13.57 10.11
N THR A 172 7.18 14.28 10.96
CA THR A 172 6.72 14.69 12.30
C THR A 172 7.06 16.16 12.59
N LEU A 173 6.92 17.00 11.59
CA LEU A 173 7.08 18.46 11.72
C LEU A 173 6.01 19.05 12.65
N VAL A 174 6.11 20.33 12.98
CA VAL A 174 5.24 20.97 13.99
C VAL A 174 3.76 20.80 13.70
N ASN A 175 3.38 20.86 12.44
CA ASN A 175 1.99 20.76 11.96
C ASN A 175 1.68 19.41 11.30
N ALA A 176 2.59 18.44 11.36
CA ALA A 176 2.44 17.14 10.73
C ALA A 176 2.59 15.99 11.75
N THR A 177 1.82 14.95 11.55
CA THR A 177 1.88 13.73 12.36
C THR A 177 1.77 12.52 11.48
N SER A 178 2.65 11.54 11.70
CA SER A 178 2.54 10.20 11.15
C SER A 178 2.14 9.22 12.25
N THR A 179 1.17 8.37 11.94
CA THR A 179 0.72 7.29 12.82
C THR A 179 0.75 5.99 12.04
N LEU A 180 1.46 4.99 12.55
CA LEU A 180 1.42 3.63 12.02
C LEU A 180 0.28 2.86 12.67
N LEU A 181 -0.46 2.12 11.85
CA LEU A 181 -1.58 1.28 12.25
C LEU A 181 -1.21 -0.16 11.93
N LEU A 182 -1.06 -0.97 12.97
CA LEU A 182 -0.67 -2.37 12.88
C LEU A 182 -1.89 -3.23 13.20
N LEU A 183 -2.37 -4.00 12.23
CA LEU A 183 -3.52 -4.90 12.35
C LEU A 183 -3.00 -6.34 12.39
N ASP A 184 -3.32 -7.08 13.46
CA ASP A 184 -3.07 -8.51 13.56
C ASP A 184 -4.35 -9.30 13.27
N PRO A 185 -4.48 -9.95 12.11
CA PRO A 185 -5.63 -10.79 11.82
C PRO A 185 -5.56 -12.18 12.48
N GLY A 186 -4.44 -12.52 13.09
CA GLY A 186 -4.13 -13.83 13.67
C GLY A 186 -4.87 -14.14 14.97
N ALA A 187 -4.70 -15.37 15.44
CA ALA A 187 -5.29 -15.88 16.69
C ALA A 187 -4.37 -15.69 17.92
N ALA A 188 -3.10 -15.37 17.72
CA ALA A 188 -2.12 -15.07 18.76
C ALA A 188 -1.53 -13.68 18.55
N PRO A 189 -1.14 -12.94 19.61
CA PRO A 189 -0.57 -11.62 19.47
C PRO A 189 0.71 -11.62 18.63
N ALA A 190 0.87 -10.62 17.76
CA ALA A 190 2.11 -10.39 17.05
C ALA A 190 3.04 -9.47 17.86
N ILE A 191 4.36 -9.69 17.72
CA ILE A 191 5.39 -8.83 18.32
C ILE A 191 6.13 -8.12 17.20
N VAL A 192 6.18 -6.79 17.26
CA VAL A 192 6.64 -5.93 16.18
C VAL A 192 7.77 -5.02 16.65
N ASP A 193 8.80 -4.90 15.83
CA ASP A 193 9.87 -3.93 15.94
C ASP A 193 9.80 -2.92 14.78
N LEU A 194 10.00 -1.64 15.09
CA LEU A 194 10.05 -0.58 14.11
C LEU A 194 11.45 0.00 14.04
N SER A 195 11.95 0.19 12.81
CA SER A 195 13.15 0.97 12.55
C SER A 195 12.85 2.06 11.53
N PHE A 196 13.55 3.17 11.64
CA PHE A 196 13.32 4.36 10.84
C PHE A 196 14.60 4.81 10.15
N THR A 197 14.45 5.37 8.96
CA THR A 197 15.49 6.14 8.29
C THR A 197 14.98 7.56 8.15
N THR A 198 15.71 8.51 8.70
CA THR A 198 15.36 9.94 8.71
C THR A 198 16.44 10.74 7.99
N GLU A 199 16.25 12.05 7.85
CA GLU A 199 17.29 12.96 7.36
C GLU A 199 18.55 12.98 8.25
N LEU A 200 18.45 12.47 9.49
CA LEU A 200 19.57 12.34 10.42
C LEU A 200 20.22 10.94 10.39
N GLY A 201 19.72 10.04 9.54
CA GLY A 201 20.19 8.66 9.43
C GLY A 201 19.22 7.65 10.07
N ARG A 202 19.75 6.45 10.31
CA ARG A 202 18.95 5.34 10.87
C ARG A 202 18.71 5.52 12.36
N GLU A 203 17.45 5.40 12.76
CA GLU A 203 17.00 5.48 14.16
C GLU A 203 16.25 4.20 14.56
N VAL A 204 16.60 3.63 15.73
CA VAL A 204 15.94 2.44 16.30
C VAL A 204 15.62 2.72 17.77
N PRO A 205 14.64 3.57 18.08
CA PRO A 205 14.33 3.92 19.46
C PRO A 205 13.75 2.71 20.20
N GLY A 206 14.24 2.43 21.41
CA GLY A 206 13.80 1.28 22.23
C GLY A 206 12.29 1.26 22.51
N ALA A 207 11.67 2.41 22.49
CA ALA A 207 10.23 2.53 22.68
C ALA A 207 9.36 2.01 21.52
N PHE A 208 9.97 1.68 20.41
CA PHE A 208 9.32 1.07 19.23
C PHE A 208 9.78 -0.39 19.01
N GLN A 209 10.38 -1.01 20.04
CA GLN A 209 10.80 -2.39 20.01
C GLN A 209 9.88 -3.24 20.89
N GLY A 210 9.58 -4.47 20.46
CA GLY A 210 8.74 -5.39 21.19
C GLY A 210 7.28 -4.92 21.34
N LEU A 211 6.75 -4.19 20.38
CA LEU A 211 5.37 -3.73 20.40
C LEU A 211 4.43 -4.92 20.24
N VAL A 212 3.50 -5.08 21.19
CA VAL A 212 2.52 -6.16 21.15
C VAL A 212 1.27 -5.69 20.43
N VAL A 213 0.97 -6.29 19.27
CA VAL A 213 -0.29 -6.12 18.55
C VAL A 213 -1.25 -7.20 19.01
N PRO A 214 -2.42 -6.85 19.58
CA PRO A 214 -3.32 -7.85 20.14
C PRO A 214 -3.90 -8.76 19.06
N ALA A 215 -4.05 -10.04 19.37
CA ALA A 215 -4.64 -11.03 18.48
C ALA A 215 -6.02 -10.59 17.95
N GLY A 216 -6.20 -10.63 16.65
CA GLY A 216 -7.43 -10.20 16.00
C GLY A 216 -7.79 -8.72 16.24
N GLY A 217 -6.84 -7.88 16.64
CA GLY A 217 -7.01 -6.48 16.95
C GLY A 217 -6.02 -5.59 16.21
N MET A 218 -5.88 -4.34 16.65
CA MET A 218 -4.93 -3.40 16.07
C MET A 218 -4.23 -2.57 17.14
N LEU A 219 -3.07 -2.02 16.77
CA LEU A 219 -2.27 -1.08 17.55
C LEU A 219 -1.99 0.17 16.70
N ALA A 220 -2.34 1.35 17.22
CA ALA A 220 -1.94 2.62 16.65
C ALA A 220 -0.66 3.12 17.32
N VAL A 221 0.34 3.47 16.52
CA VAL A 221 1.67 3.89 16.97
C VAL A 221 1.96 5.29 16.46
N PRO A 222 1.68 6.36 17.25
CA PRO A 222 2.01 7.72 16.86
C PRO A 222 3.53 7.96 16.90
N LEU A 223 4.10 8.44 15.80
CA LEU A 223 5.56 8.65 15.68
C LEU A 223 6.02 9.96 16.33
N ARG A 224 5.21 11.01 16.28
CA ARG A 224 5.57 12.38 16.70
C ARG A 224 6.11 12.51 18.13
N GLY A 225 5.67 11.65 19.04
CA GLY A 225 6.10 11.70 20.45
C GLY A 225 7.57 11.35 20.65
N ARG A 226 8.15 10.55 19.78
CA ARG A 226 9.49 9.93 19.90
C ARG A 226 10.42 10.25 18.75
N LEU A 227 9.90 10.38 17.54
CA LEU A 227 10.62 10.94 16.38
C LEU A 227 10.16 12.38 16.18
N ARG A 228 10.81 13.33 16.85
CA ARG A 228 10.38 14.74 16.86
C ARG A 228 11.03 15.50 15.74
N ARG A 229 10.23 16.31 15.00
CA ARG A 229 10.70 17.26 13.99
C ARG A 229 11.53 16.60 12.89
N ARG A 230 11.08 15.43 12.41
CA ARG A 230 11.65 14.81 11.22
C ARG A 230 10.90 15.29 9.99
N SER A 231 11.65 15.71 8.98
CA SER A 231 11.11 16.13 7.68
C SER A 231 10.92 14.95 6.72
N SER A 232 11.65 13.85 6.96
CA SER A 232 11.58 12.63 6.18
C SER A 232 11.70 11.42 7.11
N ILE A 233 10.79 10.47 6.99
CA ILE A 233 10.80 9.23 7.78
C ILE A 233 10.44 8.07 6.86
N ALA A 234 11.41 7.27 6.45
CA ALA A 234 11.12 5.94 5.93
C ALA A 234 11.02 4.96 7.10
N THR A 235 10.07 4.04 7.02
CA THR A 235 9.79 3.09 8.10
C THR A 235 9.93 1.66 7.62
N THR A 236 10.59 0.83 8.41
CA THR A 236 10.55 -0.64 8.31
C THR A 236 9.85 -1.20 9.53
N VAL A 237 8.82 -1.97 9.29
CA VAL A 237 8.10 -2.79 10.29
C VAL A 237 8.60 -4.21 10.15
N THR A 238 9.01 -4.84 11.24
CA THR A 238 9.44 -6.25 11.27
C THR A 238 8.77 -6.97 12.42
N THR A 239 8.19 -8.14 12.19
CA THR A 239 7.67 -8.97 13.26
C THR A 239 8.75 -9.94 13.75
N THR A 240 8.89 -10.04 15.05
CA THR A 240 9.70 -11.10 15.71
C THR A 240 8.85 -12.33 16.03
N SER A 241 7.53 -12.17 16.07
CA SER A 241 6.54 -13.25 16.21
C SER A 241 5.24 -12.84 15.51
N GLY A 242 4.60 -13.79 14.84
CA GLY A 242 3.36 -13.55 14.08
C GLY A 242 3.58 -12.82 12.78
N ALA A 243 2.53 -12.28 12.24
CA ALA A 243 2.52 -11.43 11.05
C ALA A 243 1.40 -10.39 11.16
N VAL A 244 1.60 -9.22 10.58
CA VAL A 244 0.67 -8.10 10.67
C VAL A 244 0.35 -7.54 9.29
N VAL A 245 -0.62 -6.65 9.25
CA VAL A 245 -0.85 -5.69 8.18
C VAL A 245 -0.45 -4.32 8.71
N ALA A 246 0.26 -3.52 7.92
CA ALA A 246 0.69 -2.20 8.33
C ALA A 246 0.15 -1.13 7.38
N TRP A 247 -0.42 -0.08 7.99
CA TRP A 247 -0.88 1.13 7.33
C TRP A 247 -0.24 2.35 7.97
N LYS A 248 -0.23 3.46 7.25
CA LYS A 248 0.23 4.75 7.73
C LYS A 248 -0.86 5.79 7.48
N THR A 249 -1.15 6.59 8.49
CA THR A 249 -1.96 7.80 8.35
C THR A 249 -1.10 9.01 8.63
N ASP A 250 -0.97 9.88 7.65
CA ASP A 250 -0.28 11.17 7.76
C ASP A 250 -1.31 12.30 7.76
N VAL A 251 -1.18 13.17 8.74
CA VAL A 251 -2.05 14.35 8.91
C VAL A 251 -1.20 15.59 8.90
N VAL A 252 -1.54 16.52 8.02
CA VAL A 252 -1.01 17.87 8.01
C VAL A 252 -2.12 18.86 8.36
N SER A 253 -1.92 19.64 9.41
CA SER A 253 -2.86 20.64 9.89
C SER A 253 -2.32 22.05 9.70
N LYS A 254 -3.20 23.06 9.65
CA LYS A 254 -2.75 24.46 9.60
C LYS A 254 -1.83 24.75 10.78
N PRO A 255 -0.66 25.36 10.54
CA PRO A 255 0.17 25.82 11.64
C PRO A 255 -0.58 26.87 12.46
N ALA A 256 -0.41 26.84 13.78
CA ALA A 256 -0.90 27.91 14.64
C ALA A 256 -0.33 29.27 14.18
N LYS A 257 -1.10 30.36 14.27
CA LYS A 257 -0.61 31.71 13.96
C LYS A 257 0.71 31.97 14.69
N GLY A 258 1.77 32.31 13.94
CA GLY A 258 3.12 32.52 14.47
C GLY A 258 4.02 31.28 14.58
N ALA A 259 3.54 30.11 14.22
CA ALA A 259 4.41 28.93 14.11
C ALA A 259 5.29 29.06 12.85
N VAL A 260 6.60 29.18 13.05
CA VAL A 260 7.56 29.07 11.96
C VAL A 260 7.64 27.59 11.59
N ILE A 261 7.29 27.25 10.35
CA ILE A 261 7.59 25.94 9.79
C ILE A 261 9.11 25.93 9.58
N LEU A 262 9.84 25.37 10.53
CA LEU A 262 11.27 25.12 10.38
C LEU A 262 11.43 23.93 9.43
N GLY A 263 11.16 24.18 8.15
CA GLY A 263 11.60 23.27 7.10
C GLY A 263 13.10 23.39 6.98
N THR A 264 13.83 22.34 7.18
CA THR A 264 15.21 22.25 6.66
C THR A 264 15.13 22.49 5.15
N LYS A 265 16.01 23.29 4.61
CA LYS A 265 16.06 23.74 3.20
C LYS A 265 16.04 22.63 2.14
N ALA A 266 15.94 21.36 2.51
CA ALA A 266 16.28 20.28 1.60
C ALA A 266 15.10 19.55 0.92
N ALA A 267 13.96 19.32 1.55
CA ALA A 267 12.99 18.40 0.97
C ALA A 267 11.56 18.94 0.79
N LEU A 268 11.07 19.76 1.69
CA LEU A 268 9.68 20.26 1.63
C LEU A 268 9.61 21.78 1.42
N ALA A 269 10.74 22.50 1.38
CA ALA A 269 10.76 23.93 1.15
C ALA A 269 10.18 24.39 -0.21
N PRO A 270 10.26 23.62 -1.29
CA PRO A 270 9.51 23.88 -2.52
C PRO A 270 8.03 23.48 -2.45
N LEU A 271 7.65 22.60 -1.53
CA LEU A 271 6.32 22.00 -1.45
C LEU A 271 5.32 22.85 -0.64
N ALA A 272 5.78 23.68 0.26
CA ALA A 272 4.90 24.52 1.06
C ALA A 272 5.24 25.99 0.88
N ASP A 273 4.34 26.75 0.26
CA ASP A 273 4.33 28.19 0.46
C ASP A 273 3.93 28.44 1.92
N PRO A 274 4.83 29.04 2.77
CA PRO A 274 4.51 29.34 4.15
C PRO A 274 3.33 30.31 4.29
N ALA A 275 3.04 31.09 3.24
CA ALA A 275 1.89 31.99 3.18
C ALA A 275 0.56 31.26 2.89
N SER A 276 0.60 30.01 2.41
CA SER A 276 -0.58 29.23 2.06
C SER A 276 -0.46 27.80 2.56
N PRO A 277 -0.54 27.55 3.87
CA PRO A 277 -0.41 26.23 4.46
C PRO A 277 -1.50 25.30 3.91
N PHE A 278 -1.11 24.16 3.41
CA PHE A 278 -2.05 23.11 3.05
C PHE A 278 -2.51 22.32 4.29
N VAL A 279 -3.67 21.72 4.17
CA VAL A 279 -4.25 20.82 5.17
C VAL A 279 -4.59 19.54 4.43
N GLY A 280 -4.30 18.40 5.00
CA GLY A 280 -4.59 17.12 4.36
C GLY A 280 -4.45 15.94 5.29
N VAL A 281 -5.07 14.85 4.88
CA VAL A 281 -4.91 13.52 5.47
C VAL A 281 -4.59 12.56 4.33
N THR A 282 -3.60 11.69 4.54
CA THR A 282 -3.31 10.55 3.68
C THR A 282 -3.38 9.27 4.48
N GLU A 283 -3.88 8.22 3.87
CA GLU A 283 -3.92 6.89 4.43
C GLU A 283 -3.34 5.94 3.37
N VAL A 284 -2.23 5.28 3.69
CA VAL A 284 -1.49 4.47 2.72
C VAL A 284 -1.17 3.12 3.34
N PRO A 285 -1.56 2.01 2.69
CA PRO A 285 -1.06 0.71 3.08
C PRO A 285 0.43 0.60 2.77
N GLY A 286 1.21 0.00 3.67
CA GLY A 286 2.60 -0.31 3.38
C GLY A 286 2.76 -1.35 2.27
N VAL A 287 3.99 -1.53 1.79
CA VAL A 287 4.32 -2.62 0.88
C VAL A 287 5.03 -3.75 1.64
N PRO A 288 4.67 -5.02 1.38
CA PRO A 288 5.21 -6.16 2.14
C PRO A 288 6.66 -6.51 1.75
N ALA A 289 7.13 -6.05 0.60
CA ALA A 289 8.50 -6.27 0.15
C ALA A 289 8.98 -5.15 -0.78
N PRO A 290 10.31 -4.87 -0.81
CA PRO A 290 10.91 -3.99 -1.80
C PRO A 290 10.84 -4.60 -3.21
N SER A 291 10.83 -3.77 -4.25
CA SER A 291 10.78 -4.20 -5.65
C SER A 291 11.90 -3.57 -6.48
N THR A 292 12.23 -4.20 -7.60
CA THR A 292 13.16 -3.64 -8.60
C THR A 292 12.46 -2.77 -9.64
N ARG A 293 11.11 -2.68 -9.60
CA ARG A 293 10.31 -1.95 -10.58
C ARG A 293 9.09 -1.34 -9.93
N TRP A 294 8.78 -0.07 -10.30
CA TRP A 294 7.65 0.69 -9.81
C TRP A 294 7.08 1.55 -10.94
N TRP A 295 5.76 1.60 -11.09
CA TRP A 295 5.08 2.38 -12.11
C TRP A 295 4.03 3.30 -11.51
N TRP A 296 4.01 4.56 -11.94
CA TRP A 296 2.96 5.53 -11.65
C TRP A 296 2.40 6.00 -13.00
N PRO A 297 1.10 5.80 -13.27
CA PRO A 297 0.51 6.17 -14.55
C PRO A 297 0.16 7.65 -14.63
N ASP A 298 0.21 8.36 -13.53
CA ASP A 298 -0.19 9.75 -13.37
C ASP A 298 0.95 10.54 -12.71
N GLY A 299 1.32 11.62 -13.33
CA GLY A 299 2.23 12.61 -12.79
C GLY A 299 1.97 13.91 -13.50
N ALA A 300 2.08 15.02 -12.82
CA ALA A 300 1.95 16.32 -13.41
C ALA A 300 2.68 17.37 -12.60
N THR A 301 3.33 18.28 -13.30
CA THR A 301 3.88 19.49 -12.70
C THR A 301 2.97 20.65 -13.06
N ALA A 302 2.34 21.28 -12.08
CA ALA A 302 1.48 22.42 -12.27
C ALA A 302 1.80 23.52 -11.26
N ARG A 303 1.42 24.75 -11.57
CA ARG A 303 1.58 25.86 -10.62
C ARG A 303 0.73 25.60 -9.36
N GLY A 304 1.37 25.58 -8.19
CA GLY A 304 0.72 25.26 -6.93
C GLY A 304 0.67 23.77 -6.61
N THR A 305 1.21 22.92 -7.49
CA THR A 305 1.38 21.49 -7.23
C THR A 305 2.88 21.16 -7.17
N ALA A 306 3.26 20.47 -6.13
CA ALA A 306 4.61 19.97 -5.96
C ALA A 306 4.57 18.44 -5.87
N GLU A 307 5.48 17.80 -6.59
CA GLU A 307 5.57 16.35 -6.69
C GLU A 307 7.01 15.91 -6.47
N GLN A 308 7.17 14.82 -5.74
CA GLN A 308 8.46 14.18 -5.52
C GLN A 308 8.33 12.66 -5.38
N TYR A 309 9.41 11.97 -5.68
CA TYR A 309 9.55 10.52 -5.50
C TYR A 309 10.59 10.26 -4.41
N GLU A 310 10.21 9.48 -3.40
CA GLU A 310 11.07 9.00 -2.33
C GLU A 310 11.45 7.55 -2.62
N VAL A 311 12.76 7.29 -2.62
CA VAL A 311 13.32 5.96 -2.85
C VAL A 311 14.08 5.52 -1.61
N TYR A 312 13.53 4.54 -0.90
CA TYR A 312 14.12 3.95 0.30
C TYR A 312 14.81 2.63 -0.02
N ASN A 313 16.06 2.50 0.39
CA ASN A 313 16.83 1.25 0.29
C ASN A 313 16.91 0.58 1.68
N PRO A 314 16.03 -0.37 2.01
CA PRO A 314 16.10 -1.09 3.29
C PRO A 314 17.20 -2.16 3.31
N GLY A 315 17.83 -2.43 2.17
CA GLY A 315 18.84 -3.48 2.00
C GLY A 315 20.22 -3.12 2.54
N SER A 316 21.16 -4.04 2.39
CA SER A 316 22.56 -3.89 2.83
C SER A 316 23.52 -3.51 1.71
N ARG A 317 23.08 -3.45 0.47
CA ARG A 317 23.88 -3.04 -0.70
C ARG A 317 23.38 -1.68 -1.22
N THR A 318 24.27 -0.87 -1.75
CA THR A 318 23.90 0.35 -2.46
C THR A 318 23.06 -0.01 -3.69
N ALA A 319 21.96 0.70 -3.89
CA ALA A 319 21.08 0.56 -5.05
C ALA A 319 21.34 1.71 -6.03
N ARG A 320 21.40 1.38 -7.32
CA ARG A 320 21.35 2.37 -8.40
C ARG A 320 20.02 2.20 -9.12
N VAL A 321 19.24 3.25 -9.17
CA VAL A 321 17.92 3.24 -9.80
C VAL A 321 17.81 4.35 -10.84
N ALA A 322 16.97 4.14 -11.85
CA ALA A 322 16.61 5.13 -12.82
C ALA A 322 15.10 5.37 -12.81
N LEU A 323 14.69 6.64 -12.66
CA LEU A 323 13.32 7.08 -12.90
C LEU A 323 13.23 7.63 -14.32
N SER A 324 12.47 6.95 -15.17
CA SER A 324 12.12 7.38 -16.52
C SER A 324 10.76 8.06 -16.52
N VAL A 325 10.60 9.10 -17.32
CA VAL A 325 9.36 9.87 -17.48
C VAL A 325 8.92 9.79 -18.94
N ALA A 326 7.72 9.27 -19.16
CA ALA A 326 7.08 9.23 -20.47
C ALA A 326 6.07 10.37 -20.57
N LEU A 327 6.27 11.27 -21.51
CA LEU A 327 5.38 12.38 -21.84
C LEU A 327 4.45 11.98 -22.99
N ASP A 328 3.40 12.75 -23.22
CA ASP A 328 2.52 12.55 -24.38
C ASP A 328 3.30 12.61 -25.69
N GLU A 329 4.21 13.57 -25.81
CA GLU A 329 5.17 13.66 -26.92
C GLU A 329 6.60 13.47 -26.39
N GLY A 330 7.17 12.27 -26.58
CA GLY A 330 8.55 11.96 -26.26
C GLY A 330 8.77 11.51 -24.81
N SER A 331 9.99 11.65 -24.33
CA SER A 331 10.43 11.28 -22.97
C SER A 331 11.53 12.21 -22.47
N ALA A 332 11.58 12.43 -21.19
CA ALA A 332 12.73 13.08 -20.56
C ALA A 332 13.88 12.10 -20.38
N GLU A 333 15.13 12.61 -20.38
CA GLU A 333 16.29 11.80 -19.98
C GLU A 333 16.08 11.24 -18.57
N PRO A 334 16.33 9.94 -18.32
CA PRO A 334 16.12 9.32 -17.02
C PRO A 334 16.90 10.00 -15.89
N PHE A 335 16.30 10.07 -14.72
CA PHE A 335 16.94 10.52 -13.49
C PHE A 335 17.59 9.34 -12.80
N VAL A 336 18.91 9.36 -12.69
CA VAL A 336 19.66 8.28 -12.01
C VAL A 336 19.95 8.68 -10.57
N LEU A 337 19.54 7.83 -9.63
CA LEU A 337 19.76 7.99 -8.20
C LEU A 337 20.66 6.87 -7.68
N THR A 338 21.51 7.19 -6.72
CA THR A 338 22.28 6.23 -5.93
C THR A 338 21.81 6.30 -4.49
N VAL A 339 21.31 5.18 -3.96
CA VAL A 339 20.71 5.09 -2.63
C VAL A 339 21.51 4.10 -1.80
N GLY A 340 22.25 4.59 -0.81
CA GLY A 340 23.04 3.77 0.10
C GLY A 340 22.17 2.83 0.97
N PRO A 341 22.77 1.84 1.61
CA PRO A 341 22.09 0.96 2.55
C PRO A 341 21.42 1.75 3.67
N GLY A 342 20.14 1.47 3.94
CA GLY A 342 19.38 2.17 4.96
C GLY A 342 19.22 3.68 4.71
N GLN A 343 19.24 4.14 3.47
CA GLN A 343 19.08 5.55 3.10
C GLN A 343 17.82 5.79 2.27
N VAL A 344 17.37 7.04 2.25
CA VAL A 344 16.33 7.56 1.36
C VAL A 344 16.95 8.59 0.42
N ALA A 345 16.62 8.49 -0.86
CA ALA A 345 16.87 9.54 -1.84
C ALA A 345 15.55 10.16 -2.28
N THR A 346 15.50 11.48 -2.39
CA THR A 346 14.32 12.22 -2.84
C THR A 346 14.59 12.85 -4.19
N LEU A 347 13.66 12.71 -5.13
CA LEU A 347 13.69 13.32 -6.44
C LEU A 347 12.47 14.26 -6.59
N PRO A 348 12.63 15.58 -6.45
CA PRO A 348 11.57 16.54 -6.73
C PRO A 348 11.41 16.71 -8.24
N THR A 349 10.31 16.25 -8.81
CA THR A 349 9.99 16.38 -10.24
C THR A 349 9.41 17.74 -10.57
N SER A 350 8.73 18.39 -9.64
CA SER A 350 8.17 19.74 -9.81
C SER A 350 9.21 20.83 -10.10
N THR A 351 10.46 20.60 -9.73
CA THR A 351 11.59 21.53 -9.98
C THR A 351 12.53 21.05 -11.09
N ALA A 352 12.23 19.91 -11.71
CA ALA A 352 13.07 19.32 -12.74
C ALA A 352 12.82 20.00 -14.10
N ALA A 353 13.79 20.80 -14.57
CA ALA A 353 13.67 21.58 -15.81
C ALA A 353 13.39 20.74 -17.08
N ARG A 354 13.67 19.43 -17.04
CA ARG A 354 13.42 18.51 -18.15
C ARG A 354 11.98 17.97 -18.22
N ILE A 355 11.15 18.28 -17.21
CA ILE A 355 9.72 17.92 -17.20
C ILE A 355 8.92 19.21 -17.45
N PRO A 356 8.19 19.32 -18.58
CA PRO A 356 7.40 20.50 -18.88
C PRO A 356 6.29 20.73 -17.87
N THR A 357 6.08 21.98 -17.47
CA THR A 357 4.99 22.34 -16.55
C THR A 357 3.62 22.19 -17.22
N GLY A 358 2.67 21.55 -16.53
CA GLY A 358 1.31 21.36 -16.98
C GLY A 358 1.11 20.21 -17.96
N VAL A 359 2.16 19.45 -18.26
CA VAL A 359 2.08 18.27 -19.13
C VAL A 359 1.98 17.02 -18.26
N PRO A 360 0.93 16.19 -18.41
CA PRO A 360 0.83 14.89 -17.76
C PRO A 360 1.97 13.95 -18.19
N TYR A 361 2.42 13.10 -17.27
CA TYR A 361 3.41 12.10 -17.57
C TYR A 361 3.17 10.79 -16.80
N ALA A 362 3.69 9.69 -17.32
CA ALA A 362 3.84 8.46 -16.57
C ALA A 362 5.28 8.30 -16.11
N ALA A 363 5.47 7.76 -14.89
CA ALA A 363 6.79 7.51 -14.35
C ALA A 363 7.05 6.01 -14.17
N PHE A 364 8.29 5.62 -14.45
CA PHE A 364 8.76 4.25 -14.26
C PHE A 364 10.13 4.25 -13.60
N LEU A 365 10.20 3.70 -12.38
CA LEU A 365 11.45 3.49 -11.66
C LEU A 365 11.89 2.04 -11.79
N HIS A 366 13.15 1.85 -12.15
CA HIS A 366 13.75 0.51 -12.20
C HIS A 366 15.15 0.49 -11.60
N SER A 367 15.50 -0.62 -10.98
CA SER A 367 16.86 -0.86 -10.47
C SER A 367 17.80 -1.21 -11.61
N LEU A 368 18.94 -0.51 -11.68
CA LEU A 368 19.97 -0.73 -12.71
C LEU A 368 20.91 -1.87 -12.34
N ASP A 369 20.98 -2.27 -11.08
CA ASP A 369 21.90 -3.26 -10.52
C ASP A 369 21.17 -4.45 -9.84
N GLY A 370 19.84 -4.50 -9.96
CA GLY A 370 19.01 -5.56 -9.40
C GLY A 370 18.82 -5.49 -7.88
N VAL A 371 19.25 -4.40 -7.22
CA VAL A 371 18.97 -4.19 -5.79
C VAL A 371 17.54 -3.66 -5.64
N PRO A 372 16.65 -4.36 -4.92
CA PRO A 372 15.28 -3.91 -4.75
C PRO A 372 15.20 -2.73 -3.76
N VAL A 373 14.31 -1.80 -4.04
CA VAL A 373 14.04 -0.60 -3.24
C VAL A 373 12.55 -0.45 -2.98
N VAL A 374 12.20 0.42 -2.07
CA VAL A 374 10.82 0.87 -1.84
C VAL A 374 10.68 2.25 -2.44
N ALA A 375 9.65 2.48 -3.24
CA ALA A 375 9.47 3.77 -3.88
C ALA A 375 8.02 4.26 -3.72
N GLU A 376 7.89 5.48 -3.23
CA GLU A 376 6.63 6.14 -2.94
C GLU A 376 6.67 7.55 -3.57
N ARG A 377 5.53 8.05 -4.00
CA ARG A 377 5.37 9.38 -4.55
C ARG A 377 4.53 10.23 -3.60
N THR A 378 4.95 11.46 -3.38
CA THR A 378 4.19 12.47 -2.64
C THR A 378 3.78 13.58 -3.59
N VAL A 379 2.49 13.95 -3.58
CA VAL A 379 1.93 15.10 -4.28
C VAL A 379 1.31 16.04 -3.26
N VAL A 380 1.65 17.32 -3.36
CA VAL A 380 1.09 18.38 -2.53
C VAL A 380 0.48 19.45 -3.42
N ALA A 381 -0.80 19.71 -3.24
CA ALA A 381 -1.51 20.78 -3.94
C ALA A 381 -1.88 21.92 -2.98
N SER A 382 -1.50 23.15 -3.34
CA SER A 382 -1.73 24.36 -2.57
C SER A 382 -2.00 25.53 -3.50
N TYR A 383 -2.32 26.72 -2.94
CA TYR A 383 -2.50 27.91 -3.76
C TYR A 383 -1.26 28.16 -4.66
N PRO A 384 -1.42 28.53 -5.94
CA PRO A 384 -2.67 28.92 -6.63
C PRO A 384 -3.43 27.76 -7.29
N SER A 385 -3.08 26.49 -7.06
CA SER A 385 -3.89 25.36 -7.56
C SER A 385 -5.33 25.47 -7.04
N THR A 386 -6.30 25.04 -7.81
CA THR A 386 -7.68 24.85 -7.39
C THR A 386 -7.84 23.61 -6.50
N GLU A 387 -6.92 22.66 -6.64
CA GLU A 387 -6.82 21.48 -5.81
C GLU A 387 -6.14 21.83 -4.47
N ARG A 388 -6.49 21.10 -3.43
CA ARG A 388 -5.91 21.29 -2.09
C ARG A 388 -5.70 19.92 -1.45
N GLY A 389 -4.55 19.76 -0.79
CA GLY A 389 -4.27 18.56 -0.01
C GLY A 389 -2.92 17.95 -0.31
N ASN A 390 -2.73 16.74 0.17
CA ASN A 390 -1.58 15.90 -0.11
C ASN A 390 -2.05 14.47 -0.39
N ALA A 391 -1.35 13.81 -1.29
CA ALA A 391 -1.49 12.40 -1.56
C ALA A 391 -0.13 11.72 -1.50
N GLU A 392 -0.12 10.50 -1.03
CA GLU A 392 1.05 9.61 -1.02
C GLU A 392 0.65 8.30 -1.69
N THR A 393 1.47 7.80 -2.60
CA THR A 393 1.12 6.62 -3.42
C THR A 393 2.35 5.80 -3.73
N PHE A 394 2.32 4.52 -3.38
CA PHE A 394 3.31 3.58 -3.91
C PHE A 394 3.12 3.37 -5.42
N GLY A 395 4.21 3.13 -6.12
CA GLY A 395 4.10 2.66 -7.50
C GLY A 395 3.54 1.24 -7.57
N ALA A 396 2.87 0.92 -8.67
CA ALA A 396 2.50 -0.45 -8.96
C ALA A 396 3.75 -1.32 -9.20
N THR A 397 3.76 -2.53 -8.68
CA THR A 397 4.83 -3.51 -8.93
C THR A 397 4.40 -4.60 -9.91
N VAL A 398 3.10 -4.70 -10.19
CA VAL A 398 2.47 -5.70 -11.05
C VAL A 398 1.61 -5.01 -12.11
N PRO A 399 2.07 -4.89 -13.36
CA PRO A 399 1.22 -4.51 -14.45
C PRO A 399 0.18 -5.59 -14.77
N ALA A 400 -1.05 -5.22 -15.09
CA ALA A 400 -2.12 -6.14 -15.40
C ALA A 400 -2.90 -5.69 -16.64
N ARG A 401 -3.65 -6.63 -17.25
CA ARG A 401 -4.57 -6.30 -18.34
C ARG A 401 -5.95 -5.89 -17.86
N ARG A 402 -6.28 -6.18 -16.61
CA ARG A 402 -7.58 -5.87 -16.02
C ARG A 402 -7.39 -5.21 -14.67
N TRP A 403 -8.11 -4.13 -14.46
CA TRP A 403 -8.05 -3.34 -13.23
C TRP A 403 -9.46 -3.02 -12.74
N LEU A 404 -9.62 -2.95 -11.43
CA LEU A 404 -10.84 -2.53 -10.77
C LEU A 404 -10.59 -1.23 -10.01
N LEU A 405 -11.45 -0.24 -10.22
CA LEU A 405 -11.55 0.99 -9.44
C LEU A 405 -12.89 0.98 -8.74
N GLY A 406 -12.89 0.90 -7.41
CA GLY A 406 -14.11 0.80 -6.62
C GLY A 406 -14.73 2.15 -6.33
N CYS A 407 -14.07 2.98 -5.51
CA CYS A 407 -14.52 4.32 -5.18
C CYS A 407 -14.22 5.30 -6.30
N LEU A 408 -15.23 6.06 -6.73
CA LEU A 408 -15.08 7.11 -7.74
C LEU A 408 -15.50 8.48 -7.20
N THR A 409 -15.95 8.53 -5.96
CA THR A 409 -16.31 9.75 -5.24
C THR A 409 -15.81 9.66 -3.82
N VAL A 410 -15.42 10.79 -3.24
CA VAL A 410 -15.00 10.88 -1.85
C VAL A 410 -15.70 12.05 -1.20
N GLY A 411 -16.47 11.79 -0.15
CA GLY A 411 -17.12 12.83 0.65
C GLY A 411 -18.16 13.68 -0.08
N GLY A 412 -18.67 13.25 -1.25
CA GLY A 412 -19.66 13.99 -2.04
C GLY A 412 -19.60 13.69 -3.55
N ASP A 413 -20.14 14.59 -4.37
CA ASP A 413 -20.41 14.38 -5.80
C ASP A 413 -19.19 14.57 -6.75
N HIS A 414 -17.97 14.52 -6.24
CA HIS A 414 -16.78 14.76 -7.07
C HIS A 414 -16.26 13.47 -7.67
N LEU A 415 -16.17 13.47 -8.99
CA LEU A 415 -15.68 12.35 -9.78
C LEU A 415 -14.16 12.39 -9.96
N ALA A 416 -13.62 11.20 -10.18
CA ALA A 416 -12.20 10.96 -10.31
C ALA A 416 -11.64 11.41 -11.67
N THR A 417 -10.36 11.67 -11.67
CA THR A 417 -9.51 11.51 -12.86
C THR A 417 -8.90 10.10 -12.82
N ILE A 418 -8.95 9.40 -13.95
CA ILE A 418 -8.29 8.10 -14.14
C ILE A 418 -7.07 8.31 -15.01
N ALA A 419 -5.95 7.71 -14.61
CA ALA A 419 -4.75 7.65 -15.43
C ALA A 419 -4.39 6.19 -15.76
N VAL A 420 -4.01 5.94 -16.99
CA VAL A 420 -3.59 4.64 -17.49
C VAL A 420 -2.27 4.80 -18.23
N ALA A 421 -1.28 3.96 -17.91
CA ALA A 421 -0.01 3.95 -18.61
C ALA A 421 0.37 2.55 -19.10
N GLY A 422 0.88 2.46 -20.32
CA GLY A 422 1.43 1.24 -20.89
C GLY A 422 2.78 0.89 -20.28
N THR A 423 3.04 -0.39 -20.07
CA THR A 423 4.29 -0.86 -19.46
C THR A 423 5.21 -1.57 -20.44
N SER A 424 4.76 -1.77 -21.69
CA SER A 424 5.49 -2.52 -22.72
C SER A 424 5.97 -1.65 -23.88
N GLY A 425 5.63 -0.36 -23.91
CA GLY A 425 5.88 0.54 -25.04
C GLY A 425 5.06 0.22 -26.31
N ARG A 426 4.13 -0.75 -26.24
CA ARG A 426 3.28 -1.14 -27.38
C ARG A 426 1.99 -0.34 -27.37
N PRO A 427 1.46 0.02 -28.55
CA PRO A 427 0.10 0.55 -28.68
C PRO A 427 -0.89 -0.38 -27.98
N THR A 428 -1.78 0.19 -27.18
CA THR A 428 -2.70 -0.57 -26.33
C THR A 428 -4.06 0.05 -26.42
N VAL A 429 -5.10 -0.77 -26.58
CA VAL A 429 -6.48 -0.31 -26.49
C VAL A 429 -7.01 -0.62 -25.10
N VAL A 430 -7.70 0.34 -24.51
CA VAL A 430 -8.30 0.25 -23.18
C VAL A 430 -9.80 0.47 -23.28
N ASP A 431 -10.57 -0.50 -22.82
CA ASP A 431 -12.02 -0.41 -22.67
C ASP A 431 -12.36 -0.16 -21.20
N VAL A 432 -13.30 0.75 -20.94
CA VAL A 432 -13.80 1.04 -19.60
C VAL A 432 -15.24 0.61 -19.49
N GLU A 433 -15.50 -0.32 -18.58
CA GLU A 433 -16.81 -0.84 -18.25
C GLU A 433 -17.18 -0.49 -16.81
N GLN A 434 -18.45 -0.33 -16.49
CA GLN A 434 -18.94 -0.15 -15.13
C GLN A 434 -19.74 -1.35 -14.65
N LEU A 435 -19.69 -1.60 -13.35
CA LEU A 435 -20.55 -2.59 -12.68
C LEU A 435 -21.90 -1.94 -12.41
N ALA A 436 -22.91 -2.32 -13.18
CA ALA A 436 -24.27 -1.77 -13.05
C ALA A 436 -25.33 -2.87 -13.30
N GLY A 437 -26.33 -2.97 -12.42
CA GLY A 437 -27.45 -3.90 -12.59
C GLY A 437 -27.05 -5.38 -12.73
N GLY A 438 -25.97 -5.81 -12.07
CA GLY A 438 -25.46 -7.18 -12.15
C GLY A 438 -24.69 -7.49 -13.44
N ARG A 439 -24.31 -6.48 -14.22
CA ARG A 439 -23.63 -6.61 -15.51
C ARG A 439 -22.41 -5.73 -15.58
N LEU A 440 -21.49 -6.03 -16.50
CA LEU A 440 -20.48 -5.10 -17.01
C LEU A 440 -21.12 -4.36 -18.17
N VAL A 441 -21.18 -3.05 -18.07
CA VAL A 441 -21.81 -2.17 -19.06
C VAL A 441 -20.73 -1.21 -19.55
N PRO A 442 -20.47 -1.11 -20.86
CA PRO A 442 -19.55 -0.14 -21.40
C PRO A 442 -19.92 1.28 -20.96
N VAL A 443 -18.94 2.10 -20.59
CA VAL A 443 -19.17 3.52 -20.30
C VAL A 443 -19.17 4.29 -21.63
N PRO A 444 -20.29 4.96 -22.00
CA PRO A 444 -20.36 5.67 -23.26
C PRO A 444 -19.29 6.76 -23.36
N GLY A 445 -18.48 6.69 -24.43
CA GLY A 445 -17.37 7.61 -24.67
C GLY A 445 -16.03 7.14 -24.08
N LEU A 446 -15.98 5.99 -23.40
CA LEU A 446 -14.76 5.40 -22.85
C LEU A 446 -14.48 3.97 -23.37
N GLY A 447 -15.09 3.58 -24.47
CA GLY A 447 -14.75 2.36 -25.20
C GLY A 447 -13.62 2.61 -26.21
N SER A 448 -12.72 1.64 -26.35
CA SER A 448 -11.62 1.66 -27.33
C SER A 448 -10.74 2.91 -27.25
N LEU A 449 -10.28 3.23 -26.05
CA LEU A 449 -9.34 4.32 -25.83
C LEU A 449 -7.94 3.89 -26.28
N ASP A 450 -7.36 4.63 -27.21
CA ASP A 450 -6.01 4.37 -27.70
C ASP A 450 -4.95 4.94 -26.75
N LEU A 451 -4.06 4.07 -26.30
CA LEU A 451 -2.90 4.40 -25.48
C LEU A 451 -1.62 4.26 -26.31
N ALA A 452 -0.99 5.36 -26.63
CA ALA A 452 0.23 5.39 -27.43
C ALA A 452 1.47 5.07 -26.58
N GLY A 453 2.00 3.85 -26.69
CA GLY A 453 3.25 3.46 -26.01
C GLY A 453 3.16 3.51 -24.48
N SER A 454 4.04 4.29 -23.86
CA SER A 454 4.12 4.45 -22.40
C SER A 454 3.60 5.80 -21.90
N ALA A 455 3.14 6.67 -22.78
CA ALA A 455 2.52 7.94 -22.42
C ALA A 455 1.25 7.71 -21.58
N PRO A 456 0.91 8.61 -20.63
CA PRO A 456 -0.32 8.46 -19.85
C PRO A 456 -1.56 8.79 -20.66
N LEU A 457 -2.59 7.99 -20.54
CA LEU A 457 -3.95 8.32 -20.93
C LEU A 457 -4.68 8.85 -19.70
N VAL A 458 -5.04 10.12 -19.69
CA VAL A 458 -5.74 10.75 -18.57
C VAL A 458 -7.19 11.03 -18.95
N VAL A 459 -8.12 10.52 -18.16
CA VAL A 459 -9.57 10.64 -18.35
C VAL A 459 -10.20 11.37 -17.18
N ASP A 460 -10.75 12.54 -17.43
CA ASP A 460 -11.53 13.31 -16.47
C ASP A 460 -12.99 12.80 -16.44
N LEU A 461 -13.33 12.05 -15.39
CA LEU A 461 -14.67 11.49 -15.20
C LEU A 461 -15.69 12.54 -14.76
N SER A 462 -15.28 13.72 -14.31
CA SER A 462 -16.22 14.79 -13.91
C SER A 462 -17.13 15.22 -15.08
N ARG A 463 -16.60 15.15 -16.31
CA ARG A 463 -17.35 15.41 -17.56
C ARG A 463 -18.33 14.29 -17.93
N LEU A 464 -18.26 13.16 -17.25
CA LEU A 464 -19.06 11.96 -17.49
C LEU A 464 -19.91 11.59 -16.27
N ALA A 465 -20.09 12.51 -15.33
CA ALA A 465 -20.75 12.28 -14.05
C ALA A 465 -22.13 11.62 -14.17
N GLU A 466 -22.91 11.99 -15.18
CA GLU A 466 -24.23 11.41 -15.45
C GLU A 466 -24.19 9.99 -16.06
N ARG A 467 -23.00 9.49 -16.40
CA ARG A 467 -22.82 8.19 -17.10
C ARG A 467 -22.09 7.16 -16.27
N VAL A 468 -21.42 7.60 -15.20
CA VAL A 468 -20.62 6.73 -14.32
C VAL A 468 -21.28 6.66 -12.96
N HIS A 469 -21.84 5.50 -12.62
CA HIS A 469 -22.65 5.31 -11.41
C HIS A 469 -22.15 4.18 -10.49
N GLY A 470 -21.05 3.52 -10.83
CA GLY A 470 -20.55 2.37 -10.06
C GLY A 470 -19.07 2.11 -10.27
N PRO A 471 -18.53 1.08 -9.61
CA PRO A 471 -17.16 0.67 -9.79
C PRO A 471 -16.83 0.39 -11.25
N LEU A 472 -15.61 0.75 -11.68
CA LEU A 472 -15.14 0.57 -13.04
C LEU A 472 -14.21 -0.61 -13.17
N VAL A 473 -14.32 -1.33 -14.28
CA VAL A 473 -13.38 -2.33 -14.74
C VAL A 473 -12.73 -1.83 -16.02
N LEU A 474 -11.43 -1.70 -16.00
CA LEU A 474 -10.64 -1.37 -17.18
C LEU A 474 -10.06 -2.66 -17.77
N VAL A 475 -10.19 -2.83 -19.07
CA VAL A 475 -9.66 -4.00 -19.80
C VAL A 475 -8.74 -3.51 -20.89
N ALA A 476 -7.49 -3.96 -20.87
CA ALA A 476 -6.47 -3.54 -21.83
C ALA A 476 -5.95 -4.70 -22.67
N THR A 477 -5.60 -4.44 -23.93
CA THR A 477 -5.04 -5.45 -24.86
C THR A 477 -3.63 -5.89 -24.45
N HIS A 478 -2.87 -5.01 -23.79
CA HIS A 478 -1.55 -5.30 -23.19
C HIS A 478 -1.52 -4.88 -21.71
N PRO A 479 -0.56 -5.36 -20.91
CA PRO A 479 -0.46 -4.95 -19.52
C PRO A 479 -0.26 -3.44 -19.37
N VAL A 480 -1.05 -2.85 -18.49
CA VAL A 480 -1.04 -1.43 -18.12
C VAL A 480 -0.98 -1.29 -16.61
N VAL A 481 -0.77 -0.06 -16.15
CA VAL A 481 -0.98 0.34 -14.75
C VAL A 481 -2.09 1.39 -14.74
N VAL A 482 -2.95 1.32 -13.73
CA VAL A 482 -4.09 2.22 -13.56
C VAL A 482 -4.07 2.84 -12.19
N ALA A 483 -4.23 4.16 -12.15
CA ALA A 483 -4.46 4.92 -10.93
C ALA A 483 -5.69 5.83 -11.08
N ARG A 484 -6.15 6.33 -9.96
CA ARG A 484 -7.16 7.40 -9.92
C ARG A 484 -6.70 8.49 -8.98
N GLN A 485 -7.15 9.70 -9.27
CA GLN A 485 -7.08 10.84 -8.40
C GLN A 485 -8.50 11.27 -8.05
N LEU A 486 -8.77 11.50 -6.78
CA LEU A 486 -10.05 11.99 -6.27
C LEU A 486 -9.84 13.34 -5.59
N LEU A 487 -10.81 14.23 -5.78
CA LEU A 487 -10.82 15.55 -5.14
C LEU A 487 -12.08 15.68 -4.28
N ALA A 488 -11.89 15.96 -2.99
CA ALA A 488 -13.03 16.23 -2.10
C ALA A 488 -13.60 17.64 -2.36
N PRO A 489 -14.92 17.82 -2.15
CA PRO A 489 -15.57 19.09 -2.35
C PRO A 489 -15.07 20.19 -1.42
N GLY A 490 -15.06 21.42 -1.91
CA GLY A 490 -14.92 22.64 -1.07
C GLY A 490 -13.51 23.05 -0.69
N GLY A 491 -12.47 22.53 -1.32
CA GLY A 491 -11.10 23.01 -1.13
C GLY A 491 -10.50 22.73 0.25
N SER A 492 -11.06 21.80 1.01
CA SER A 492 -10.63 21.42 2.36
C SER A 492 -9.76 20.15 2.36
N GLY A 493 -8.64 20.16 1.65
CA GLY A 493 -7.63 19.13 1.85
C GLY A 493 -7.97 17.71 1.39
N GLY A 494 -8.73 17.54 0.31
CA GLY A 494 -9.20 16.23 -0.14
C GLY A 494 -8.60 15.72 -1.45
N LEU A 495 -7.31 15.94 -1.68
CA LEU A 495 -6.59 15.25 -2.74
C LEU A 495 -6.24 13.85 -2.25
N THR A 496 -6.67 12.83 -2.95
CA THR A 496 -6.21 11.44 -2.74
C THR A 496 -5.87 10.80 -4.08
N GLU A 497 -4.84 10.00 -4.10
CA GLU A 497 -4.41 9.22 -5.25
C GLU A 497 -4.22 7.79 -4.82
N SER A 498 -4.69 6.86 -5.64
CA SER A 498 -4.52 5.44 -5.38
C SER A 498 -4.44 4.63 -6.67
N LEU A 499 -3.75 3.51 -6.60
CA LEU A 499 -3.77 2.52 -7.66
C LEU A 499 -5.14 1.81 -7.71
N GLY A 500 -5.52 1.34 -8.89
CA GLY A 500 -6.57 0.33 -9.00
C GLY A 500 -6.14 -1.01 -8.41
N VAL A 501 -7.08 -1.92 -8.28
CA VAL A 501 -6.83 -3.32 -7.90
C VAL A 501 -6.63 -4.15 -9.16
N PRO A 502 -5.45 -4.77 -9.36
CA PRO A 502 -5.26 -5.68 -10.49
C PRO A 502 -6.14 -6.92 -10.34
N LEU A 503 -6.89 -7.23 -11.40
CA LEU A 503 -7.69 -8.43 -11.48
C LEU A 503 -6.92 -9.53 -12.23
N PRO A 504 -6.99 -10.78 -11.79
CA PRO A 504 -6.42 -11.89 -12.53
C PRO A 504 -7.09 -12.03 -13.90
N ALA A 505 -6.33 -12.62 -14.85
CA ALA A 505 -6.76 -12.83 -16.22
C ALA A 505 -7.92 -13.83 -16.34
#